data_249d0e51b45d9306a90ee2ea1aa9392d
#
_entry.id   249d0e51b45d9306a90ee2ea1aa9392d
#
_cell.length_a   1.000
_cell.length_b   1.000
_cell.length_c   1.000
_cell.angle_alpha   90.00
_cell.angle_beta   90.00
_cell.angle_gamma   90.00
#
_symmetry.space_group_name_H-M   'P 1'
#
loop_
_entity.id
_entity.type
_entity.pdbx_description
1 polymer ?
#
loop_
_entity_poly.entity_id
_entity_poly.type
_entity_poly.pdbx_seq_one_letter_code
_entity_poly.pdbx_strand_id
1 'polypeptide(L)'
;IWGFMDIKPYMEKIGKKARIASKVIASADSETKKLALTSIVEALNSNRQKILKANSIDLANGESGGLDYSLMDRLELNESRISAMIDGVHQIISLPDPIGEITDLTDRPSGVRLGKMRVPLGVIGIIYESRPNVTIDAASLCLKSGNSTILRGGSEAIKSNQAISNCIKEGLSTAKLPESIVQLVETTDRQAVGKLITMSDYVDIIVPRGGKGLIKRIMQEAQIPMIKHLDGICHVYIDDKADLEMAFNIALNSKTHRYGVCNAMETLIIAEGIAKNILPRLAEAYKKKNVEIRGCAATQKFIDCSLALESDWSTEYLAPILSIRIVKDISEAIKHIACYGSQHTDSIVTQDESRALRFIKEVDSSSVMHNASTRFADGFEYGLGAEIGISTDKIHVRGPVGLEGLTSQKWIVFGHGEIR
;
A
#
# COMPACT_ATOMS: atom_id res chain seq x y z
N ILE A 1 35.95 15.30 -12.37
CA ILE A 1 36.38 14.20 -11.46
C ILE A 1 35.27 14.07 -10.43
N TRP A 2 34.32 13.19 -10.66
CA TRP A 2 33.29 12.83 -9.67
C TRP A 2 33.97 11.85 -8.72
N GLY A 3 34.33 12.30 -7.51
CA GLY A 3 34.82 11.42 -6.48
C GLY A 3 33.78 10.37 -6.17
N PHE A 4 34.17 9.10 -6.12
CA PHE A 4 33.31 8.00 -5.65
C PHE A 4 32.80 8.37 -4.26
N MET A 5 31.48 8.65 -4.14
CA MET A 5 30.86 8.86 -2.84
C MET A 5 30.90 7.52 -2.10
N ASP A 6 31.58 7.46 -0.98
CA ASP A 6 31.51 6.26 -0.13
C ASP A 6 30.09 6.13 0.43
N ILE A 7 29.38 5.12 -0.06
CA ILE A 7 27.96 4.89 0.26
C ILE A 7 27.74 4.61 1.74
N LYS A 8 28.67 3.93 2.40
CA LYS A 8 28.53 3.56 3.81
C LYS A 8 28.46 4.80 4.71
N PRO A 9 29.46 5.69 4.77
CA PRO A 9 29.40 6.89 5.62
C PRO A 9 28.28 7.86 5.21
N TYR A 10 27.94 7.94 3.90
CA TYR A 10 26.81 8.74 3.42
C TYR A 10 25.50 8.25 4.05
N MET A 11 25.20 6.96 3.95
CA MET A 11 23.96 6.38 4.50
C MET A 11 23.93 6.41 6.03
N GLU A 12 25.05 6.17 6.69
CA GLU A 12 25.16 6.32 8.15
C GLU A 12 24.85 7.74 8.62
N LYS A 13 25.33 8.75 7.89
CA LYS A 13 25.04 10.16 8.18
C LYS A 13 23.54 10.46 8.04
N ILE A 14 22.88 9.94 6.98
CA ILE A 14 21.43 10.05 6.79
C ILE A 14 20.71 9.38 7.95
N GLY A 15 21.07 8.14 8.31
CA GLY A 15 20.45 7.39 9.38
C GLY A 15 20.56 8.09 10.74
N LYS A 16 21.75 8.58 11.12
CA LYS A 16 21.97 9.35 12.35
C LYS A 16 21.08 10.60 12.41
N LYS A 17 21.00 11.36 11.32
CA LYS A 17 20.14 12.55 11.25
C LYS A 17 18.65 12.18 11.37
N ALA A 18 18.21 11.12 10.69
CA ALA A 18 16.82 10.64 10.79
C ALA A 18 16.46 10.22 12.22
N ARG A 19 17.36 9.47 12.90
CA ARG A 19 17.16 9.03 14.28
C ARG A 19 17.06 10.19 15.27
N ILE A 20 17.84 11.27 15.08
CA ILE A 20 17.73 12.48 15.90
C ILE A 20 16.40 13.20 15.58
N ALA A 21 16.07 13.36 14.31
CA ALA A 21 14.86 14.05 13.87
C ALA A 21 13.57 13.31 14.28
N SER A 22 13.60 11.96 14.36
CA SER A 22 12.44 11.18 14.79
C SER A 22 11.99 11.50 16.22
N LYS A 23 12.92 11.84 17.11
CA LYS A 23 12.58 12.28 18.47
C LYS A 23 11.89 13.64 18.49
N VAL A 24 12.27 14.54 17.59
CA VAL A 24 11.68 15.88 17.49
C VAL A 24 10.24 15.78 16.95
N ILE A 25 10.04 15.06 15.85
CA ILE A 25 8.70 14.95 15.27
C ILE A 25 7.74 14.12 16.13
N ALA A 26 8.24 13.13 16.87
CA ALA A 26 7.44 12.33 17.81
C ALA A 26 6.86 13.17 18.96
N SER A 27 7.51 14.28 19.32
CA SER A 27 7.07 15.20 20.37
C SER A 27 6.36 16.46 19.84
N ALA A 28 6.32 16.64 18.51
CA ALA A 28 5.63 17.79 17.90
C ALA A 28 4.11 17.67 18.08
N ASP A 29 3.48 18.79 18.41
CA ASP A 29 2.03 18.85 18.51
C ASP A 29 1.32 18.83 17.14
N SER A 30 0.02 18.61 17.16
CA SER A 30 -0.79 18.50 15.96
C SER A 30 -0.78 19.77 15.12
N GLU A 31 -0.74 20.95 15.74
CA GLU A 31 -0.73 22.24 15.04
C GLU A 31 0.60 22.49 14.32
N THR A 32 1.72 22.11 14.93
CA THR A 32 3.04 22.17 14.27
C THR A 32 3.11 21.25 13.06
N LYS A 33 2.61 20.01 13.16
CA LYS A 33 2.53 19.07 12.02
C LYS A 33 1.61 19.59 10.92
N LYS A 34 0.46 20.16 11.30
CA LYS A 34 -0.49 20.77 10.37
C LYS A 34 0.11 21.98 9.65
N LEU A 35 0.82 22.85 10.36
CA LEU A 35 1.53 23.99 9.76
C LEU A 35 2.56 23.53 8.75
N ALA A 36 3.36 22.51 9.08
CA ALA A 36 4.35 21.93 8.15
C ALA A 36 3.68 21.42 6.87
N LEU A 37 2.62 20.61 7.00
CA LEU A 37 1.90 20.06 5.85
C LEU A 37 1.23 21.14 5.00
N THR A 38 0.63 22.17 5.62
CA THR A 38 0.03 23.31 4.90
C THR A 38 1.10 24.08 4.13
N SER A 39 2.24 24.36 4.75
CA SER A 39 3.36 25.05 4.09
C SER A 39 3.99 24.21 2.97
N ILE A 40 3.98 22.86 3.10
CA ILE A 40 4.37 21.96 2.00
C ILE A 40 3.40 22.10 0.81
N VAL A 41 2.10 22.16 1.04
CA VAL A 41 1.09 22.40 0.00
C VAL A 41 1.33 23.72 -0.72
N GLU A 42 1.60 24.81 0.03
CA GLU A 42 1.93 26.11 -0.54
C GLU A 42 3.20 26.06 -1.40
N ALA A 43 4.24 25.37 -0.92
CA ALA A 43 5.49 25.19 -1.63
C ALA A 43 5.29 24.38 -2.92
N LEU A 44 4.49 23.28 -2.89
CA LEU A 44 4.15 22.49 -4.08
C LEU A 44 3.41 23.35 -5.12
N ASN A 45 2.43 24.12 -4.69
CA ASN A 45 1.67 25.04 -5.56
C ASN A 45 2.58 26.08 -6.21
N SER A 46 3.45 26.71 -5.42
CA SER A 46 4.36 27.77 -5.90
C SER A 46 5.45 27.24 -6.82
N ASN A 47 5.82 25.96 -6.69
CA ASN A 47 6.91 25.34 -7.47
C ASN A 47 6.43 24.39 -8.56
N ARG A 48 5.13 24.38 -8.95
CA ARG A 48 4.56 23.49 -9.98
C ARG A 48 5.41 23.43 -11.24
N GLN A 49 5.78 24.59 -11.80
CA GLN A 49 6.58 24.66 -13.03
C GLN A 49 7.99 24.07 -12.87
N LYS A 50 8.60 24.20 -11.68
CA LYS A 50 9.90 23.56 -11.40
C LYS A 50 9.77 22.03 -11.33
N ILE A 51 8.68 21.53 -10.73
CA ILE A 51 8.39 20.09 -10.65
C ILE A 51 8.15 19.53 -12.04
N LEU A 52 7.32 20.18 -12.86
CA LEU A 52 7.05 19.78 -14.25
C LEU A 52 8.34 19.77 -15.10
N LYS A 53 9.18 20.79 -14.96
CA LYS A 53 10.47 20.85 -15.67
C LYS A 53 11.41 19.73 -15.21
N ALA A 54 11.46 19.42 -13.92
CA ALA A 54 12.26 18.30 -13.42
C ALA A 54 11.74 16.96 -13.95
N ASN A 55 10.40 16.80 -13.99
CA ASN A 55 9.77 15.61 -14.53
C ASN A 55 10.00 15.44 -16.04
N SER A 56 9.97 16.50 -16.82
CA SER A 56 10.27 16.41 -18.26
C SER A 56 11.69 15.90 -18.53
N ILE A 57 12.66 16.20 -17.65
CA ILE A 57 14.02 15.65 -17.74
C ILE A 57 14.01 14.15 -17.44
N ASP A 58 13.30 13.73 -16.38
CA ASP A 58 13.19 12.31 -16.02
C ASP A 58 12.48 11.52 -17.13
N LEU A 59 11.42 12.06 -17.73
CA LEU A 59 10.70 11.42 -18.85
C LEU A 59 11.61 11.25 -20.08
N ALA A 60 12.35 12.29 -20.48
CA ALA A 60 13.28 12.20 -21.60
C ALA A 60 14.39 11.15 -21.35
N ASN A 61 14.90 11.08 -20.13
CA ASN A 61 15.88 10.07 -19.72
C ASN A 61 15.27 8.66 -19.72
N GLY A 62 14.04 8.52 -19.24
CA GLY A 62 13.30 7.26 -19.21
C GLY A 62 13.03 6.72 -20.62
N GLU A 63 12.58 7.57 -21.53
CA GLU A 63 12.35 7.23 -22.92
C GLU A 63 13.67 6.79 -23.61
N SER A 64 14.74 7.58 -23.44
CA SER A 64 16.07 7.25 -23.97
C SER A 64 16.64 5.97 -23.35
N GLY A 65 16.28 5.67 -22.10
CA GLY A 65 16.70 4.47 -21.36
C GLY A 65 15.83 3.23 -21.67
N GLY A 66 14.79 3.35 -22.51
CA GLY A 66 13.94 2.25 -22.92
C GLY A 66 12.98 1.77 -21.83
N LEU A 67 12.51 2.65 -20.93
CA LEU A 67 11.46 2.31 -19.98
C LEU A 67 10.18 1.90 -20.71
N ASP A 68 9.52 0.86 -20.22
CA ASP A 68 8.24 0.43 -20.78
C ASP A 68 7.12 1.45 -20.54
N TYR A 69 6.04 1.32 -21.31
CA TYR A 69 4.89 2.22 -21.25
C TYR A 69 4.29 2.35 -19.85
N SER A 70 4.21 1.25 -19.08
CA SER A 70 3.62 1.25 -17.74
C SER A 70 4.49 2.01 -16.73
N LEU A 71 5.81 1.91 -16.85
CA LEU A 71 6.76 2.66 -16.02
C LEU A 71 6.77 4.15 -16.42
N MET A 72 6.68 4.45 -17.72
CA MET A 72 6.58 5.82 -18.21
C MET A 72 5.30 6.51 -17.74
N ASP A 73 4.14 5.83 -17.83
CA ASP A 73 2.88 6.37 -17.30
C ASP A 73 2.94 6.66 -15.79
N ARG A 74 3.58 5.78 -15.01
CA ARG A 74 3.77 5.99 -13.56
C ARG A 74 4.73 7.14 -13.25
N LEU A 75 5.72 7.36 -14.09
CA LEU A 75 6.75 8.40 -13.93
C LEU A 75 6.21 9.80 -14.24
N GLU A 76 5.26 9.89 -15.15
CA GLU A 76 4.73 11.16 -15.62
C GLU A 76 4.07 11.97 -14.50
N LEU A 77 4.45 13.24 -14.38
CA LEU A 77 3.72 14.27 -13.64
C LEU A 77 3.21 15.32 -14.64
N ASN A 78 1.93 15.63 -14.54
CA ASN A 78 1.28 16.73 -15.24
C ASN A 78 0.50 17.58 -14.23
N GLU A 79 -0.11 18.67 -14.67
CA GLU A 79 -0.84 19.58 -13.78
C GLU A 79 -1.93 18.87 -12.96
N SER A 80 -2.65 17.92 -13.58
CA SER A 80 -3.69 17.15 -12.90
C SER A 80 -3.11 16.23 -11.81
N ARG A 81 -1.99 15.55 -12.10
CA ARG A 81 -1.32 14.66 -11.15
C ARG A 81 -0.70 15.45 -9.99
N ILE A 82 -0.15 16.64 -10.26
CA ILE A 82 0.33 17.53 -9.18
C ILE A 82 -0.85 18.02 -8.32
N SER A 83 -1.99 18.38 -8.92
CA SER A 83 -3.19 18.71 -8.16
C SER A 83 -3.66 17.56 -7.29
N ALA A 84 -3.70 16.34 -7.82
CA ALA A 84 -4.04 15.14 -7.04
C ALA A 84 -3.07 14.88 -5.86
N MET A 85 -1.76 15.14 -6.04
CA MET A 85 -0.80 15.08 -4.93
C MET A 85 -1.15 16.10 -3.83
N ILE A 86 -1.47 17.32 -4.20
CA ILE A 86 -1.85 18.40 -3.28
C ILE A 86 -3.15 18.05 -2.54
N ASP A 87 -4.15 17.54 -3.26
CA ASP A 87 -5.41 17.08 -2.67
C ASP A 87 -5.19 15.95 -1.67
N GLY A 88 -4.27 15.02 -1.99
CA GLY A 88 -3.86 13.96 -1.07
C GLY A 88 -3.25 14.52 0.24
N VAL A 89 -2.40 15.53 0.16
CA VAL A 89 -1.85 16.19 1.37
C VAL A 89 -2.96 16.90 2.16
N HIS A 90 -3.90 17.58 1.51
CA HIS A 90 -5.06 18.19 2.17
C HIS A 90 -5.91 17.17 2.93
N GLN A 91 -6.12 16.00 2.35
CA GLN A 91 -6.84 14.90 3.01
C GLN A 91 -6.08 14.43 4.26
N ILE A 92 -4.75 14.25 4.18
CA ILE A 92 -3.92 13.88 5.34
C ILE A 92 -3.97 14.97 6.42
N ILE A 93 -3.97 16.25 6.06
CA ILE A 93 -4.12 17.37 7.01
C ILE A 93 -5.44 17.26 7.78
N SER A 94 -6.53 16.88 7.10
CA SER A 94 -7.87 16.78 7.70
C SER A 94 -8.04 15.59 8.65
N LEU A 95 -7.21 14.57 8.53
CA LEU A 95 -7.28 13.40 9.41
C LEU A 95 -6.91 13.77 10.86
N PRO A 96 -7.51 13.11 11.85
CA PRO A 96 -7.11 13.27 13.24
C PRO A 96 -5.64 12.85 13.44
N ASP A 97 -4.94 13.52 14.33
CA ASP A 97 -3.58 13.10 14.72
C ASP A 97 -3.69 11.89 15.66
N PRO A 98 -3.12 10.74 15.30
CA PRO A 98 -3.23 9.54 16.13
C PRO A 98 -2.28 9.56 17.33
N ILE A 99 -1.26 10.42 17.34
CA ILE A 99 -0.21 10.39 18.36
C ILE A 99 -0.70 10.94 19.68
N GLY A 100 -0.46 10.19 20.75
CA GLY A 100 -0.88 10.54 22.10
C GLY A 100 -2.30 10.09 22.47
N GLU A 101 -3.04 9.48 21.53
CA GLU A 101 -4.34 8.86 21.84
C GLU A 101 -4.17 7.79 22.92
N ILE A 102 -5.00 7.88 23.97
CA ILE A 102 -5.03 6.91 25.09
C ILE A 102 -6.29 6.06 24.98
N THR A 103 -6.12 4.75 24.93
CA THR A 103 -7.19 3.77 24.87
C THR A 103 -7.12 2.77 26.03
N ASP A 104 -8.22 2.04 26.27
CA ASP A 104 -8.31 0.93 27.20
C ASP A 104 -7.91 1.29 28.66
N LEU A 105 -8.18 2.53 29.08
CA LEU A 105 -7.82 3.00 30.42
C LEU A 105 -8.74 2.36 31.48
N THR A 106 -8.18 1.45 32.28
CA THR A 106 -8.92 0.64 33.25
C THR A 106 -8.24 0.59 34.61
N ASP A 107 -9.00 0.61 35.68
CA ASP A 107 -8.50 0.43 37.05
C ASP A 107 -8.16 -1.05 37.28
N ARG A 108 -7.10 -1.29 38.04
CA ARG A 108 -6.63 -2.64 38.41
C ARG A 108 -6.77 -2.89 39.90
N PRO A 109 -6.95 -4.16 40.33
CA PRO A 109 -7.05 -4.51 41.74
C PRO A 109 -5.84 -4.06 42.59
N SER A 110 -4.69 -3.85 41.94
CA SER A 110 -3.46 -3.32 42.57
C SER A 110 -3.51 -1.82 42.87
N GLY A 111 -4.57 -1.10 42.47
CA GLY A 111 -4.70 0.36 42.69
C GLY A 111 -4.22 1.22 41.49
N VAL A 112 -3.46 0.65 40.55
CA VAL A 112 -2.98 1.40 39.38
C VAL A 112 -4.04 1.44 38.28
N ARG A 113 -4.06 2.54 37.49
CA ARG A 113 -4.81 2.62 36.22
C ARG A 113 -3.87 2.31 35.06
N LEU A 114 -4.30 1.37 34.22
CA LEU A 114 -3.53 0.89 33.07
C LEU A 114 -4.24 1.26 31.77
N GLY A 115 -3.48 1.74 30.80
CA GLY A 115 -3.98 2.04 29.47
C GLY A 115 -2.90 1.87 28.40
N LYS A 116 -3.27 2.15 27.16
CA LYS A 116 -2.36 2.18 26.02
C LYS A 116 -2.31 3.56 25.41
N MET A 117 -1.13 4.01 25.02
CA MET A 117 -0.92 5.28 24.33
C MET A 117 -0.32 5.02 22.96
N ARG A 118 -0.87 5.62 21.94
CA ARG A 118 -0.38 5.55 20.56
C ARG A 118 0.87 6.39 20.38
N VAL A 119 1.91 5.80 19.79
CA VAL A 119 3.22 6.40 19.57
C VAL A 119 3.72 6.11 18.14
N PRO A 120 4.58 6.96 17.54
CA PRO A 120 5.14 6.68 16.22
C PRO A 120 6.02 5.43 16.24
N LEU A 121 6.20 4.81 15.07
CA LEU A 121 7.15 3.70 14.87
C LEU A 121 8.61 4.15 15.01
N GLY A 122 8.92 5.38 14.58
CA GLY A 122 10.26 5.96 14.66
C GLY A 122 10.79 6.44 13.32
N VAL A 123 11.74 5.73 12.71
CA VAL A 123 12.31 6.03 11.40
C VAL A 123 11.83 4.99 10.38
N ILE A 124 11.18 5.46 9.32
CA ILE A 124 10.63 4.61 8.26
C ILE A 124 11.48 4.77 6.99
N GLY A 125 12.06 3.67 6.52
CA GLY A 125 12.72 3.59 5.22
C GLY A 125 11.72 3.24 4.12
N ILE A 126 11.61 4.04 3.07
CA ILE A 126 10.67 3.81 1.98
C ILE A 126 11.44 3.69 0.68
N ILE A 127 11.27 2.56 -0.01
CA ILE A 127 11.96 2.24 -1.26
C ILE A 127 10.91 2.11 -2.36
N TYR A 128 10.98 2.96 -3.40
CA TYR A 128 9.95 3.00 -4.44
C TYR A 128 10.54 3.21 -5.83
N GLU A 129 9.78 2.79 -6.86
CA GLU A 129 10.17 2.84 -8.28
C GLU A 129 9.16 3.67 -9.07
N SER A 130 9.65 4.46 -10.03
CA SER A 130 8.88 5.16 -11.08
C SER A 130 7.59 5.84 -10.62
N ARG A 131 7.56 6.38 -9.41
CA ARG A 131 6.36 7.00 -8.80
C ARG A 131 6.74 8.26 -8.03
N PRO A 132 6.98 9.40 -8.68
CA PRO A 132 7.39 10.63 -7.99
C PRO A 132 6.39 11.09 -6.93
N ASN A 133 5.08 10.83 -7.11
CA ASN A 133 4.05 11.15 -6.13
C ASN A 133 4.29 10.47 -4.77
N VAL A 134 4.88 9.27 -4.74
CA VAL A 134 5.17 8.57 -3.48
C VAL A 134 6.09 9.39 -2.57
N THR A 135 6.93 10.26 -3.14
CA THR A 135 7.80 11.15 -2.36
C THR A 135 6.99 12.02 -1.40
N ILE A 136 5.90 12.62 -1.87
CA ILE A 136 5.05 13.48 -1.03
C ILE A 136 4.04 12.67 -0.22
N ASP A 137 3.43 11.64 -0.79
CA ASP A 137 2.43 10.82 -0.11
C ASP A 137 3.03 10.17 1.14
N ALA A 138 4.20 9.54 0.98
CA ALA A 138 4.94 8.92 2.07
C ALA A 138 5.44 9.91 3.11
N ALA A 139 6.01 11.04 2.66
CA ALA A 139 6.49 12.09 3.57
C ALA A 139 5.36 12.66 4.43
N SER A 140 4.21 12.93 3.83
CA SER A 140 3.06 13.51 4.52
C SER A 140 2.45 12.56 5.55
N LEU A 141 2.30 11.27 5.20
CA LEU A 141 1.82 10.25 6.13
C LEU A 141 2.79 10.04 7.30
N CYS A 142 4.10 9.98 7.03
CA CYS A 142 5.12 9.83 8.06
C CYS A 142 5.14 11.06 8.98
N LEU A 143 5.10 12.27 8.43
CA LEU A 143 5.08 13.52 9.19
C LEU A 143 3.85 13.60 10.10
N LYS A 144 2.65 13.32 9.57
CA LYS A 144 1.39 13.35 10.33
C LYS A 144 1.39 12.31 11.45
N SER A 145 1.92 11.11 11.20
CA SER A 145 2.03 10.03 12.19
C SER A 145 3.25 10.14 13.12
N GLY A 146 3.95 11.28 13.11
CA GLY A 146 5.05 11.54 14.04
C GLY A 146 6.35 10.79 13.73
N ASN A 147 6.52 10.28 12.52
CA ASN A 147 7.69 9.51 12.09
C ASN A 147 8.66 10.37 11.28
N SER A 148 9.96 10.08 11.40
CA SER A 148 10.94 10.50 10.42
C SER A 148 11.01 9.49 9.28
N THR A 149 11.39 9.92 8.07
CA THR A 149 11.47 9.01 6.93
C THR A 149 12.72 9.22 6.07
N ILE A 150 13.24 8.11 5.55
CA ILE A 150 14.31 8.06 4.56
C ILE A 150 13.71 7.51 3.27
N LEU A 151 13.63 8.36 2.25
CA LEU A 151 13.05 8.07 0.95
C LEU A 151 14.13 7.67 -0.04
N ARG A 152 13.99 6.50 -0.66
CA ARG A 152 14.85 6.04 -1.74
C ARG A 152 14.00 5.75 -2.97
N GLY A 153 13.84 6.75 -3.83
CA GLY A 153 13.17 6.63 -5.12
C GLY A 153 14.04 5.99 -6.19
N GLY A 154 13.43 5.49 -7.25
CA GLY A 154 14.14 4.98 -8.42
C GLY A 154 15.01 6.04 -9.09
N SER A 155 16.06 5.60 -9.79
CA SER A 155 16.99 6.48 -10.50
C SER A 155 16.33 7.27 -11.63
N GLU A 156 15.31 6.69 -12.23
CA GLU A 156 14.51 7.25 -13.31
C GLU A 156 13.67 8.46 -12.90
N ALA A 157 13.39 8.64 -11.59
CA ALA A 157 12.57 9.72 -11.05
C ALA A 157 13.38 10.73 -10.21
N ILE A 158 14.69 10.71 -10.28
CA ILE A 158 15.58 11.42 -9.34
C ILE A 158 15.35 12.93 -9.34
N LYS A 159 15.15 13.55 -10.51
CA LYS A 159 14.94 15.00 -10.62
C LYS A 159 13.60 15.43 -10.07
N SER A 160 12.56 14.69 -10.39
CA SER A 160 11.20 14.89 -9.85
C SER A 160 11.20 14.74 -8.34
N ASN A 161 11.80 13.68 -7.82
CA ASN A 161 11.90 13.41 -6.38
C ASN A 161 12.65 14.52 -5.64
N GLN A 162 13.76 15.02 -6.22
CA GLN A 162 14.51 16.16 -5.66
C GLN A 162 13.67 17.44 -5.64
N ALA A 163 12.93 17.75 -6.71
CA ALA A 163 12.08 18.94 -6.78
C ALA A 163 10.98 18.90 -5.71
N ILE A 164 10.31 17.75 -5.53
CA ILE A 164 9.30 17.55 -4.48
C ILE A 164 9.94 17.60 -3.09
N SER A 165 11.09 16.96 -2.89
CA SER A 165 11.81 16.99 -1.61
C SER A 165 12.19 18.40 -1.17
N ASN A 166 12.52 19.29 -2.11
CA ASN A 166 12.80 20.70 -1.80
C ASN A 166 11.55 21.43 -1.28
N CYS A 167 10.38 21.16 -1.84
CA CYS A 167 9.11 21.70 -1.32
C CYS A 167 8.83 21.19 0.11
N ILE A 168 9.13 19.93 0.38
CA ILE A 168 8.98 19.34 1.73
C ILE A 168 9.93 20.04 2.72
N LYS A 169 11.20 20.24 2.36
CA LYS A 169 12.17 20.95 3.19
C LYS A 169 11.73 22.38 3.50
N GLU A 170 11.22 23.09 2.50
CA GLU A 170 10.68 24.46 2.66
C GLU A 170 9.53 24.50 3.69
N GLY A 171 8.57 23.56 3.59
CA GLY A 171 7.47 23.48 4.54
C GLY A 171 7.90 23.10 5.96
N LEU A 172 8.86 22.18 6.11
CA LEU A 172 9.43 21.82 7.41
C LEU A 172 10.13 23.04 8.06
N SER A 173 10.94 23.76 7.29
CA SER A 173 11.64 24.97 7.76
C SER A 173 10.66 26.06 8.21
N THR A 174 9.55 26.28 7.48
CA THR A 174 8.49 27.21 7.86
C THR A 174 7.88 26.87 9.21
N ALA A 175 7.68 25.57 9.47
CA ALA A 175 7.17 25.07 10.75
C ALA A 175 8.25 24.99 11.86
N LYS A 176 9.48 25.46 11.58
CA LYS A 176 10.65 25.34 12.49
C LYS A 176 10.98 23.90 12.87
N LEU A 177 10.69 22.96 12.00
CA LEU A 177 11.02 21.55 12.14
C LEU A 177 12.33 21.22 11.39
N PRO A 178 13.14 20.29 11.89
CA PRO A 178 14.36 19.86 11.19
C PRO A 178 14.05 19.30 9.80
N GLU A 179 14.73 19.77 8.76
CA GLU A 179 14.60 19.22 7.39
C GLU A 179 14.93 17.72 7.33
N SER A 180 15.73 17.21 8.27
CA SER A 180 16.11 15.81 8.38
C SER A 180 15.00 14.87 8.83
N ILE A 181 13.80 15.38 9.15
CA ILE A 181 12.59 14.57 9.36
C ILE A 181 12.25 13.79 8.08
N VAL A 182 12.40 14.42 6.91
CA VAL A 182 12.22 13.78 5.62
C VAL A 182 13.49 13.90 4.82
N GLN A 183 14.17 12.79 4.56
CA GLN A 183 15.41 12.78 3.81
C GLN A 183 15.26 11.96 2.54
N LEU A 184 15.64 12.53 1.40
CA LEU A 184 15.76 11.82 0.14
C LEU A 184 17.21 11.33 -0.03
N VAL A 185 17.37 10.05 -0.37
CA VAL A 185 18.67 9.50 -0.81
C VAL A 185 18.96 10.01 -2.23
N GLU A 186 19.90 10.91 -2.36
CA GLU A 186 20.17 11.64 -3.61
C GLU A 186 21.06 10.86 -4.60
N THR A 187 21.66 9.76 -4.15
CA THR A 187 22.47 8.90 -5.04
C THR A 187 21.62 7.86 -5.76
N THR A 188 21.97 7.59 -7.02
CA THR A 188 21.36 6.52 -7.83
C THR A 188 22.02 5.16 -7.60
N ASP A 189 23.10 5.10 -6.81
CA ASP A 189 23.79 3.85 -6.52
C ASP A 189 22.88 2.85 -5.81
N ARG A 190 22.78 1.64 -6.38
CA ARG A 190 21.98 0.54 -5.83
C ARG A 190 22.50 0.01 -4.49
N GLN A 191 23.76 0.26 -4.15
CA GLN A 191 24.31 -0.12 -2.85
C GLN A 191 23.64 0.64 -1.70
N ALA A 192 23.10 1.85 -1.94
CA ALA A 192 22.34 2.61 -0.97
C ALA A 192 21.07 1.87 -0.51
N VAL A 193 20.42 1.09 -1.39
CA VAL A 193 19.27 0.23 -1.02
C VAL A 193 19.73 -0.86 -0.06
N GLY A 194 20.81 -1.59 -0.38
CA GLY A 194 21.36 -2.63 0.48
C GLY A 194 21.77 -2.10 1.87
N LYS A 195 22.31 -0.88 1.92
CA LYS A 195 22.61 -0.24 3.22
C LYS A 195 21.34 0.14 3.97
N LEU A 196 20.36 0.77 3.30
CA LEU A 196 19.12 1.21 3.95
C LEU A 196 18.37 0.06 4.66
N ILE A 197 18.29 -1.12 4.02
CA ILE A 197 17.56 -2.28 4.54
C ILE A 197 18.31 -3.04 5.65
N THR A 198 19.57 -2.67 5.91
CA THR A 198 20.42 -3.31 6.95
C THR A 198 20.81 -2.35 8.09
N MET A 199 20.32 -1.11 8.08
CA MET A 199 20.66 -0.06 9.07
C MET A 199 19.75 -0.12 10.31
N SER A 200 19.65 -1.27 10.98
CA SER A 200 18.76 -1.50 12.14
C SER A 200 18.97 -0.55 13.31
N ASP A 201 20.18 0.02 13.48
CA ASP A 201 20.45 1.03 14.50
C ASP A 201 19.71 2.36 14.24
N TYR A 202 19.34 2.63 12.98
CA TYR A 202 18.80 3.92 12.57
C TYR A 202 17.41 3.85 11.98
N VAL A 203 17.00 2.70 11.46
CA VAL A 203 15.70 2.51 10.75
C VAL A 203 14.91 1.42 11.47
N ASP A 204 13.65 1.71 11.78
CA ASP A 204 12.78 0.82 12.54
C ASP A 204 11.97 -0.10 11.64
N ILE A 205 11.57 0.38 10.46
CA ILE A 205 10.76 -0.40 9.52
C ILE A 205 11.04 0.02 8.07
N ILE A 206 10.90 -0.93 7.13
CA ILE A 206 11.01 -0.69 5.69
C ILE A 206 9.66 -0.88 5.01
N VAL A 207 9.31 0.01 4.09
CA VAL A 207 8.13 -0.08 3.23
C VAL A 207 8.58 -0.11 1.76
N PRO A 208 8.63 -1.29 1.13
CA PRO A 208 8.94 -1.40 -0.29
C PRO A 208 7.71 -1.11 -1.17
N ARG A 209 7.88 -0.31 -2.22
CA ARG A 209 6.87 0.12 -3.19
C ARG A 209 7.40 -0.02 -4.62
N GLY A 210 7.53 -1.23 -5.13
CA GLY A 210 8.10 -1.49 -6.46
C GLY A 210 7.63 -2.81 -7.03
N GLY A 211 8.28 -3.24 -8.11
CA GLY A 211 8.00 -4.51 -8.75
C GLY A 211 8.42 -5.71 -7.90
N LYS A 212 7.87 -6.89 -8.23
CA LYS A 212 8.12 -8.16 -7.52
C LYS A 212 9.61 -8.48 -7.33
N GLY A 213 10.46 -8.15 -8.31
CA GLY A 213 11.91 -8.39 -8.22
C GLY A 213 12.57 -7.59 -7.10
N LEU A 214 12.23 -6.31 -6.96
CA LEU A 214 12.72 -5.46 -5.88
C LEU A 214 12.24 -5.97 -4.52
N ILE A 215 10.95 -6.26 -4.40
CA ILE A 215 10.36 -6.72 -3.13
C ILE A 215 10.98 -8.06 -2.70
N LYS A 216 11.11 -9.03 -3.62
CA LYS A 216 11.77 -10.32 -3.32
C LYS A 216 13.21 -10.14 -2.83
N ARG A 217 13.99 -9.28 -3.50
CA ARG A 217 15.34 -8.97 -3.10
C ARG A 217 15.40 -8.38 -1.69
N ILE A 218 14.56 -7.37 -1.42
CA ILE A 218 14.50 -6.74 -0.09
C ILE A 218 14.10 -7.77 0.98
N MET A 219 13.13 -8.64 0.70
CA MET A 219 12.72 -9.71 1.62
C MET A 219 13.85 -10.67 1.99
N GLN A 220 14.77 -10.92 1.05
CA GLN A 220 15.91 -11.83 1.28
C GLN A 220 17.07 -11.16 2.02
N GLU A 221 17.29 -9.87 1.80
CA GLU A 221 18.47 -9.15 2.27
C GLU A 221 18.20 -8.28 3.51
N ALA A 222 16.94 -7.92 3.81
CA ALA A 222 16.61 -6.99 4.89
C ALA A 222 16.83 -7.59 6.28
N GLN A 223 17.43 -6.79 7.16
CA GLN A 223 17.62 -7.07 8.59
C GLN A 223 16.64 -6.24 9.46
N ILE A 224 15.73 -5.51 8.83
CA ILE A 224 14.77 -4.62 9.44
C ILE A 224 13.36 -5.14 9.12
N PRO A 225 12.40 -5.10 10.07
CA PRO A 225 11.00 -5.45 9.80
C PRO A 225 10.43 -4.68 8.60
N MET A 226 9.48 -5.28 7.90
CA MET A 226 8.90 -4.68 6.69
C MET A 226 7.38 -4.66 6.77
N ILE A 227 6.79 -3.64 6.15
CA ILE A 227 5.37 -3.60 5.78
C ILE A 227 5.30 -3.87 4.28
N LYS A 228 4.76 -5.02 3.88
CA LYS A 228 4.82 -5.46 2.48
C LYS A 228 3.67 -6.37 2.07
N HIS A 229 3.42 -6.41 0.77
CA HIS A 229 2.80 -7.54 0.07
C HIS A 229 3.65 -7.86 -1.16
N LEU A 230 3.58 -9.08 -1.64
CA LEU A 230 4.31 -9.52 -2.84
C LEU A 230 3.41 -9.54 -4.06
N ASP A 231 2.26 -10.17 -3.95
CA ASP A 231 1.28 -10.39 -5.00
C ASP A 231 -0.13 -10.02 -4.53
N GLY A 232 -0.97 -9.56 -5.45
CA GLY A 232 -2.40 -9.33 -5.25
C GLY A 232 -3.24 -10.38 -6.00
N ILE A 233 -3.17 -11.66 -5.61
CA ILE A 233 -4.01 -12.71 -6.20
C ILE A 233 -5.34 -12.71 -5.46
N CYS A 234 -6.27 -11.87 -5.93
CA CYS A 234 -7.58 -11.68 -5.31
C CYS A 234 -8.64 -12.58 -5.95
N HIS A 235 -9.57 -13.06 -5.13
CA HIS A 235 -10.66 -13.92 -5.59
C HIS A 235 -12.03 -13.29 -5.32
N VAL A 236 -12.97 -13.60 -6.21
CA VAL A 236 -14.41 -13.47 -5.92
C VAL A 236 -15.02 -14.86 -6.03
N TYR A 237 -15.67 -15.33 -4.98
CA TYR A 237 -16.43 -16.56 -4.98
C TYR A 237 -17.93 -16.24 -5.09
N ILE A 238 -18.56 -16.73 -6.15
CA ILE A 238 -20.02 -16.68 -6.34
C ILE A 238 -20.61 -17.98 -5.82
N ASP A 239 -21.33 -17.90 -4.71
CA ASP A 239 -22.01 -19.01 -4.07
C ASP A 239 -23.30 -19.38 -4.80
N ASP A 240 -23.82 -20.61 -4.63
CA ASP A 240 -25.08 -21.06 -5.23
C ASP A 240 -26.31 -20.34 -4.67
N LYS A 241 -26.18 -19.63 -3.55
CA LYS A 241 -27.18 -18.74 -2.95
C LYS A 241 -26.99 -17.27 -3.28
N ALA A 242 -26.19 -16.94 -4.28
CA ALA A 242 -25.97 -15.56 -4.68
C ALA A 242 -27.17 -14.99 -5.44
N ASP A 243 -27.44 -13.70 -5.25
CA ASP A 243 -28.26 -12.92 -6.19
C ASP A 243 -27.47 -12.75 -7.50
N LEU A 244 -28.11 -13.08 -8.64
CA LEU A 244 -27.45 -13.12 -9.93
C LEU A 244 -26.99 -11.73 -10.43
N GLU A 245 -27.80 -10.68 -10.20
CA GLU A 245 -27.45 -9.33 -10.64
C GLU A 245 -26.32 -8.75 -9.79
N MET A 246 -26.40 -8.94 -8.48
CA MET A 246 -25.33 -8.54 -7.56
C MET A 246 -24.03 -9.24 -7.92
N ALA A 247 -24.06 -10.56 -8.11
CA ALA A 247 -22.90 -11.36 -8.44
C ALA A 247 -22.27 -10.95 -9.79
N PHE A 248 -23.10 -10.66 -10.79
CA PHE A 248 -22.66 -10.15 -12.07
C PHE A 248 -21.92 -8.81 -11.92
N ASN A 249 -22.54 -7.85 -11.22
CA ASN A 249 -21.98 -6.51 -11.06
C ASN A 249 -20.66 -6.54 -10.27
N ILE A 250 -20.61 -7.30 -9.16
CA ILE A 250 -19.41 -7.44 -8.33
C ILE A 250 -18.28 -8.08 -9.12
N ALA A 251 -18.53 -9.22 -9.78
CA ALA A 251 -17.51 -9.93 -10.53
C ALA A 251 -16.96 -9.08 -11.70
N LEU A 252 -17.85 -8.41 -12.46
CA LEU A 252 -17.44 -7.53 -13.55
C LEU A 252 -16.60 -6.36 -13.03
N ASN A 253 -17.09 -5.65 -12.00
CA ASN A 253 -16.37 -4.52 -11.40
C ASN A 253 -15.01 -4.93 -10.82
N SER A 254 -14.96 -6.02 -10.07
CA SER A 254 -13.73 -6.49 -9.42
C SER A 254 -12.58 -6.72 -10.42
N LYS A 255 -12.86 -7.12 -11.65
CA LYS A 255 -11.84 -7.27 -12.69
C LYS A 255 -11.66 -6.02 -13.53
N THR A 256 -12.76 -5.42 -14.04
CA THR A 256 -12.69 -4.47 -15.16
C THR A 256 -12.64 -3.00 -14.75
N HIS A 257 -12.80 -2.67 -13.47
CA HIS A 257 -12.68 -1.29 -12.99
C HIS A 257 -11.24 -0.77 -13.20
N ARG A 258 -10.22 -1.59 -12.87
CA ARG A 258 -8.81 -1.30 -13.14
C ARG A 258 -8.00 -2.59 -13.09
N TYR A 259 -7.25 -2.91 -14.16
CA TYR A 259 -6.50 -4.17 -14.25
C TYR A 259 -5.18 -4.17 -13.49
N GLY A 260 -4.41 -3.10 -13.60
CA GLY A 260 -3.01 -3.02 -13.13
C GLY A 260 -2.85 -2.66 -11.65
N VAL A 261 -3.70 -3.21 -10.76
CA VAL A 261 -3.70 -2.94 -9.33
C VAL A 261 -3.87 -4.22 -8.52
N CYS A 262 -3.25 -4.29 -7.34
CA CYS A 262 -3.17 -5.49 -6.51
C CYS A 262 -4.51 -5.97 -5.93
N ASN A 263 -5.55 -5.13 -5.87
CA ASN A 263 -6.90 -5.51 -5.43
C ASN A 263 -7.87 -5.83 -6.59
N ALA A 264 -7.37 -5.90 -7.84
CA ALA A 264 -8.15 -6.44 -8.95
C ALA A 264 -8.31 -7.95 -8.80
N MET A 265 -9.50 -8.47 -9.14
CA MET A 265 -9.75 -9.91 -9.13
C MET A 265 -8.89 -10.60 -10.20
N GLU A 266 -8.16 -11.64 -9.81
CA GLU A 266 -7.38 -12.47 -10.75
C GLU A 266 -8.00 -13.86 -10.97
N THR A 267 -8.77 -14.33 -10.00
CA THR A 267 -9.53 -15.58 -10.14
C THR A 267 -10.98 -15.41 -9.71
N LEU A 268 -11.90 -15.78 -10.58
CA LEU A 268 -13.33 -15.91 -10.30
C LEU A 268 -13.64 -17.38 -9.99
N ILE A 269 -14.19 -17.64 -8.80
CA ILE A 269 -14.61 -18.96 -8.37
C ILE A 269 -16.14 -19.00 -8.39
N ILE A 270 -16.74 -20.02 -8.99
CA ILE A 270 -18.21 -20.12 -9.13
C ILE A 270 -18.67 -21.48 -8.61
N ALA A 271 -19.68 -21.49 -7.76
CA ALA A 271 -20.33 -22.73 -7.35
C ALA A 271 -21.02 -23.41 -8.55
N GLU A 272 -20.87 -24.75 -8.67
CA GLU A 272 -21.42 -25.53 -9.78
C GLU A 272 -22.92 -25.29 -9.98
N GLY A 273 -23.68 -25.19 -8.88
CA GLY A 273 -25.13 -25.02 -8.89
C GLY A 273 -25.62 -23.76 -9.59
N ILE A 274 -24.81 -22.67 -9.64
CA ILE A 274 -25.19 -21.38 -10.24
C ILE A 274 -24.47 -21.08 -11.55
N ALA A 275 -23.45 -21.87 -11.88
CA ALA A 275 -22.54 -21.60 -13.02
C ALA A 275 -23.29 -21.43 -14.35
N LYS A 276 -24.27 -22.29 -14.65
CA LYS A 276 -25.08 -22.23 -15.88
C LYS A 276 -25.82 -20.90 -16.02
N ASN A 277 -26.25 -20.31 -14.90
CA ASN A 277 -27.10 -19.14 -14.91
C ASN A 277 -26.33 -17.83 -15.05
N ILE A 278 -25.07 -17.78 -14.61
CA ILE A 278 -24.29 -16.54 -14.55
C ILE A 278 -23.12 -16.51 -15.52
N LEU A 279 -22.44 -17.64 -15.74
CA LEU A 279 -21.16 -17.67 -16.45
C LEU A 279 -21.26 -17.24 -17.92
N PRO A 280 -22.29 -17.65 -18.75
CA PRO A 280 -22.41 -17.18 -20.13
C PRO A 280 -22.55 -15.66 -20.23
N ARG A 281 -23.34 -15.05 -19.34
CA ARG A 281 -23.52 -13.60 -19.31
C ARG A 281 -22.25 -12.85 -18.92
N LEU A 282 -21.51 -13.35 -17.90
CA LEU A 282 -20.21 -12.80 -17.50
C LEU A 282 -19.18 -12.90 -18.62
N ALA A 283 -19.11 -14.05 -19.30
CA ALA A 283 -18.18 -14.26 -20.41
C ALA A 283 -18.39 -13.26 -21.54
N GLU A 284 -19.67 -13.01 -21.89
CA GLU A 284 -20.01 -11.98 -22.90
C GLU A 284 -19.58 -10.57 -22.46
N ALA A 285 -19.80 -10.23 -21.18
CA ALA A 285 -19.41 -8.93 -20.63
C ALA A 285 -17.88 -8.76 -20.58
N TYR A 286 -17.14 -9.79 -20.20
CA TYR A 286 -15.68 -9.78 -20.21
C TYR A 286 -15.11 -9.68 -21.63
N LYS A 287 -15.73 -10.40 -22.59
CA LYS A 287 -15.36 -10.30 -24.02
C LYS A 287 -15.51 -8.88 -24.54
N LYS A 288 -16.59 -8.17 -24.19
CA LYS A 288 -16.81 -6.75 -24.56
C LYS A 288 -15.74 -5.81 -23.97
N LYS A 289 -15.07 -6.22 -22.89
CA LYS A 289 -13.96 -5.51 -22.23
C LYS A 289 -12.57 -6.03 -22.64
N ASN A 290 -12.51 -6.90 -23.65
CA ASN A 290 -11.29 -7.55 -24.13
C ASN A 290 -10.54 -8.33 -23.04
N VAL A 291 -11.26 -8.94 -22.10
CA VAL A 291 -10.67 -9.80 -21.07
C VAL A 291 -10.52 -11.21 -21.61
N GLU A 292 -9.30 -11.73 -21.64
CA GLU A 292 -8.98 -13.14 -21.91
C GLU A 292 -9.44 -13.99 -20.72
N ILE A 293 -10.20 -15.04 -20.99
CA ILE A 293 -10.64 -15.98 -19.96
C ILE A 293 -9.83 -17.28 -20.07
N ARG A 294 -9.30 -17.72 -18.94
CA ARG A 294 -8.66 -19.03 -18.75
C ARG A 294 -9.49 -19.84 -17.76
N GLY A 295 -10.23 -20.84 -18.27
CA GLY A 295 -11.17 -21.63 -17.47
C GLY A 295 -10.69 -23.01 -17.16
N CYS A 296 -11.11 -23.56 -16.01
CA CYS A 296 -10.93 -25.01 -15.75
C CYS A 296 -11.79 -25.84 -16.73
N ALA A 297 -11.57 -27.15 -16.81
CA ALA A 297 -12.32 -28.06 -17.69
C ALA A 297 -13.85 -28.01 -17.47
N ALA A 298 -14.30 -27.73 -16.24
CA ALA A 298 -15.72 -27.55 -15.95
C ALA A 298 -16.25 -26.22 -16.51
N THR A 299 -15.45 -25.16 -16.52
CA THR A 299 -15.78 -23.86 -17.11
C THR A 299 -16.00 -23.97 -18.63
N GLN A 300 -15.15 -24.72 -19.33
CA GLN A 300 -15.24 -24.94 -20.78
C GLN A 300 -16.53 -25.64 -21.22
N LYS A 301 -17.26 -26.28 -20.30
CA LYS A 301 -18.59 -26.85 -20.62
C LYS A 301 -19.67 -25.79 -20.80
N PHE A 302 -19.46 -24.58 -20.33
CA PHE A 302 -20.46 -23.49 -20.35
C PHE A 302 -20.07 -22.33 -21.27
N ILE A 303 -18.77 -22.10 -21.48
CA ILE A 303 -18.25 -20.99 -22.30
C ILE A 303 -17.03 -21.45 -23.11
N ASP A 304 -16.81 -20.81 -24.27
CA ASP A 304 -15.58 -20.96 -25.03
C ASP A 304 -14.47 -20.13 -24.39
N CYS A 305 -13.42 -20.79 -23.91
CA CYS A 305 -12.27 -20.15 -23.28
C CYS A 305 -11.03 -21.07 -23.34
N SER A 306 -9.86 -20.48 -23.17
CA SER A 306 -8.61 -21.24 -23.02
C SER A 306 -8.63 -22.09 -21.76
N LEU A 307 -7.99 -23.25 -21.81
CA LEU A 307 -7.81 -24.07 -20.62
C LEU A 307 -6.80 -23.40 -19.67
N ALA A 308 -7.20 -23.21 -18.42
CA ALA A 308 -6.30 -22.73 -17.38
C ALA A 308 -5.23 -23.78 -17.03
N LEU A 309 -3.99 -23.36 -16.95
CA LEU A 309 -2.87 -24.14 -16.43
C LEU A 309 -2.82 -24.05 -14.90
N GLU A 310 -2.11 -24.95 -14.26
CA GLU A 310 -1.94 -24.92 -12.80
C GLU A 310 -1.30 -23.62 -12.30
N SER A 311 -0.36 -23.06 -13.08
CA SER A 311 0.28 -21.78 -12.78
C SER A 311 -0.67 -20.57 -12.84
N ASP A 312 -1.77 -20.66 -13.60
CA ASP A 312 -2.74 -19.55 -13.72
C ASP A 312 -3.40 -19.22 -12.37
N TRP A 313 -3.62 -20.24 -11.52
CA TRP A 313 -4.27 -20.06 -10.22
C TRP A 313 -3.43 -19.23 -9.25
N SER A 314 -2.11 -19.24 -9.39
CA SER A 314 -1.15 -18.47 -8.56
C SER A 314 -0.53 -17.28 -9.30
N THR A 315 -1.16 -16.82 -10.39
CA THR A 315 -0.64 -15.72 -11.21
C THR A 315 -1.41 -14.43 -10.94
N GLU A 316 -0.70 -13.37 -10.55
CA GLU A 316 -1.18 -12.00 -10.62
C GLU A 316 -0.90 -11.45 -12.02
N TYR A 317 -1.95 -11.36 -12.85
CA TYR A 317 -1.80 -10.94 -14.25
C TYR A 317 -1.53 -9.45 -14.42
N LEU A 318 -2.18 -8.60 -13.59
CA LEU A 318 -2.16 -7.13 -13.72
C LEU A 318 -2.57 -6.67 -15.15
N ALA A 319 -3.36 -7.48 -15.83
CA ALA A 319 -3.73 -7.37 -17.24
C ALA A 319 -5.21 -7.76 -17.42
N PRO A 320 -5.82 -7.53 -18.62
CA PRO A 320 -7.16 -8.00 -18.92
C PRO A 320 -7.18 -9.53 -19.15
N ILE A 321 -6.75 -10.30 -18.18
CA ILE A 321 -6.75 -11.77 -18.15
C ILE A 321 -7.41 -12.21 -16.84
N LEU A 322 -8.29 -13.20 -16.89
CA LEU A 322 -9.04 -13.69 -15.73
C LEU A 322 -9.07 -15.21 -15.71
N SER A 323 -8.68 -15.81 -14.59
CA SER A 323 -8.89 -17.23 -14.35
C SER A 323 -10.29 -17.50 -13.83
N ILE A 324 -10.97 -18.56 -14.32
CA ILE A 324 -12.29 -18.96 -13.83
C ILE A 324 -12.28 -20.44 -13.43
N ARG A 325 -12.68 -20.70 -12.18
CA ARG A 325 -12.79 -22.06 -11.63
C ARG A 325 -14.21 -22.35 -11.14
N ILE A 326 -14.79 -23.45 -11.60
CA ILE A 326 -16.03 -23.99 -11.05
C ILE A 326 -15.65 -24.95 -9.92
N VAL A 327 -16.32 -24.80 -8.79
CA VAL A 327 -16.15 -25.62 -7.58
C VAL A 327 -17.48 -26.17 -7.12
N LYS A 328 -17.44 -27.28 -6.40
CA LYS A 328 -18.66 -27.93 -5.88
C LYS A 328 -19.41 -27.04 -4.89
N ASP A 329 -18.69 -26.46 -3.95
CA ASP A 329 -19.26 -25.70 -2.83
C ASP A 329 -18.23 -24.70 -2.22
N ILE A 330 -18.68 -24.01 -1.17
CA ILE A 330 -17.86 -23.06 -0.41
C ILE A 330 -16.59 -23.69 0.17
N SER A 331 -16.61 -24.98 0.53
CA SER A 331 -15.43 -25.65 1.11
C SER A 331 -14.31 -25.82 0.08
N GLU A 332 -14.66 -26.13 -1.18
CA GLU A 332 -13.67 -26.14 -2.27
C GLU A 332 -13.18 -24.74 -2.63
N ALA A 333 -14.06 -23.72 -2.57
CA ALA A 333 -13.66 -22.33 -2.79
C ALA A 333 -12.62 -21.89 -1.74
N ILE A 334 -12.88 -22.12 -0.46
CA ILE A 334 -11.95 -21.78 0.63
C ILE A 334 -10.62 -22.54 0.49
N LYS A 335 -10.66 -23.83 0.11
CA LYS A 335 -9.43 -24.60 -0.15
C LYS A 335 -8.62 -24.02 -1.32
N HIS A 336 -9.30 -23.61 -2.39
CA HIS A 336 -8.63 -22.99 -3.53
C HIS A 336 -7.93 -21.69 -3.11
N ILE A 337 -8.64 -20.80 -2.40
CA ILE A 337 -8.09 -19.52 -1.90
C ILE A 337 -6.91 -19.78 -0.96
N ALA A 338 -7.02 -20.75 -0.05
CA ALA A 338 -5.93 -21.11 0.85
C ALA A 338 -4.67 -21.65 0.13
N CYS A 339 -4.87 -22.33 -1.01
CA CYS A 339 -3.77 -22.93 -1.79
C CYS A 339 -3.07 -21.90 -2.69
N TYR A 340 -3.82 -21.05 -3.38
CA TYR A 340 -3.32 -20.20 -4.46
C TYR A 340 -3.36 -18.71 -4.16
N GLY A 341 -4.13 -18.29 -3.15
CA GLY A 341 -4.28 -16.89 -2.78
C GLY A 341 -3.01 -16.27 -2.18
N SER A 342 -2.91 -14.97 -2.29
CA SER A 342 -1.81 -14.17 -1.74
C SER A 342 -2.11 -13.57 -0.36
N GLN A 343 -3.24 -13.92 0.25
CA GLN A 343 -3.75 -13.33 1.49
C GLN A 343 -4.01 -11.81 1.37
N HIS A 344 -4.25 -11.32 0.16
CA HIS A 344 -4.50 -9.90 -0.08
C HIS A 344 -5.98 -9.56 0.14
N THR A 345 -6.86 -9.91 -0.79
CA THR A 345 -8.29 -9.56 -0.72
C THR A 345 -9.14 -10.63 -1.39
N ASP A 346 -10.12 -11.15 -0.67
CA ASP A 346 -11.05 -12.15 -1.19
C ASP A 346 -12.49 -11.81 -0.82
N SER A 347 -13.43 -12.10 -1.72
CA SER A 347 -14.84 -11.76 -1.56
C SER A 347 -15.72 -12.98 -1.81
N ILE A 348 -16.81 -13.10 -1.05
CA ILE A 348 -17.92 -14.00 -1.31
C ILE A 348 -19.17 -13.21 -1.71
N VAL A 349 -19.89 -13.70 -2.71
CA VAL A 349 -21.23 -13.21 -3.05
C VAL A 349 -22.26 -14.27 -2.71
N THR A 350 -23.12 -14.01 -1.73
CA THR A 350 -24.15 -14.94 -1.26
C THR A 350 -25.25 -14.19 -0.50
N GLN A 351 -26.48 -14.72 -0.53
CA GLN A 351 -27.58 -14.27 0.30
C GLN A 351 -27.71 -15.10 1.61
N ASP A 352 -26.88 -16.13 1.75
CA ASP A 352 -26.83 -16.97 2.95
C ASP A 352 -25.84 -16.40 3.97
N GLU A 353 -26.35 -15.79 5.03
CA GLU A 353 -25.54 -15.14 6.06
C GLU A 353 -24.61 -16.13 6.78
N SER A 354 -25.04 -17.39 6.98
CA SER A 354 -24.22 -18.40 7.64
C SER A 354 -22.98 -18.76 6.81
N ARG A 355 -23.15 -18.83 5.48
CA ARG A 355 -22.04 -19.05 4.55
C ARG A 355 -21.12 -17.83 4.47
N ALA A 356 -21.68 -16.63 4.49
CA ALA A 356 -20.90 -15.39 4.52
C ALA A 356 -20.01 -15.35 5.77
N LEU A 357 -20.57 -15.57 6.95
CA LEU A 357 -19.83 -15.60 8.21
C LEU A 357 -18.78 -16.72 8.25
N ARG A 358 -19.10 -17.90 7.71
CA ARG A 358 -18.14 -18.99 7.57
C ARG A 358 -16.96 -18.58 6.68
N PHE A 359 -17.23 -17.98 5.52
CA PHE A 359 -16.19 -17.51 4.59
C PHE A 359 -15.30 -16.47 5.25
N ILE A 360 -15.89 -15.46 5.90
CA ILE A 360 -15.15 -14.42 6.62
C ILE A 360 -14.24 -15.01 7.71
N LYS A 361 -14.70 -16.06 8.39
CA LYS A 361 -13.94 -16.70 9.47
C LYS A 361 -12.81 -17.59 8.94
N GLU A 362 -13.03 -18.35 7.85
CA GLU A 362 -12.11 -19.39 7.38
C GLU A 362 -11.12 -18.87 6.33
N VAL A 363 -11.42 -17.78 5.60
CA VAL A 363 -10.50 -17.18 4.64
C VAL A 363 -9.55 -16.23 5.37
N ASP A 364 -8.24 -16.54 5.32
CA ASP A 364 -7.21 -15.79 6.02
C ASP A 364 -6.54 -14.76 5.10
N SER A 365 -7.31 -13.72 4.70
CA SER A 365 -6.81 -12.61 3.88
C SER A 365 -6.85 -11.29 4.65
N SER A 366 -6.06 -10.32 4.20
CA SER A 366 -5.98 -9.00 4.84
C SER A 366 -7.29 -8.23 4.75
N SER A 367 -8.08 -8.51 3.70
CA SER A 367 -9.44 -8.02 3.52
C SER A 367 -10.33 -9.16 3.06
N VAL A 368 -11.38 -9.47 3.81
CA VAL A 368 -12.39 -10.48 3.44
C VAL A 368 -13.74 -9.79 3.36
N MET A 369 -14.40 -9.92 2.22
CA MET A 369 -15.59 -9.16 1.88
C MET A 369 -16.82 -10.05 1.68
N HIS A 370 -17.97 -9.55 2.04
CA HIS A 370 -19.27 -10.13 1.76
C HIS A 370 -20.07 -9.16 0.88
N ASN A 371 -20.51 -9.62 -0.29
CA ASN A 371 -21.31 -8.86 -1.24
C ASN A 371 -20.70 -7.50 -1.66
N ALA A 372 -19.38 -7.47 -1.78
CA ALA A 372 -18.64 -6.28 -2.20
C ALA A 372 -17.51 -6.63 -3.17
N SER A 373 -17.17 -5.70 -4.05
CA SER A 373 -16.05 -5.81 -4.98
C SER A 373 -14.71 -5.77 -4.24
N THR A 374 -13.74 -6.58 -4.65
CA THR A 374 -12.37 -6.55 -4.12
C THR A 374 -11.71 -5.18 -4.27
N ARG A 375 -12.24 -4.34 -5.16
CA ARG A 375 -11.77 -2.97 -5.40
C ARG A 375 -11.94 -2.03 -4.21
N PHE A 376 -12.78 -2.38 -3.23
CA PHE A 376 -12.92 -1.64 -1.98
C PHE A 376 -11.75 -1.81 -1.01
N ALA A 377 -10.82 -2.73 -1.25
CA ALA A 377 -9.59 -2.85 -0.45
C ALA A 377 -8.61 -1.72 -0.77
N ASP A 378 -8.94 -0.52 -0.31
CA ASP A 378 -8.27 0.74 -0.61
C ASP A 378 -8.35 1.66 0.61
N GLY A 379 -7.29 2.43 0.88
CA GLY A 379 -7.23 3.29 2.07
C GLY A 379 -8.30 4.38 2.10
N PHE A 380 -8.71 4.92 0.96
CA PHE A 380 -9.77 5.93 0.89
C PHE A 380 -11.13 5.30 1.18
N GLU A 381 -11.43 4.16 0.56
CA GLU A 381 -12.68 3.44 0.74
C GLU A 381 -12.85 2.93 2.19
N TYR A 382 -11.74 2.62 2.86
CA TYR A 382 -11.75 2.21 4.27
C TYR A 382 -11.77 3.40 5.26
N GLY A 383 -11.81 4.64 4.76
CA GLY A 383 -11.83 5.83 5.61
C GLY A 383 -10.48 6.17 6.24
N LEU A 384 -9.39 5.55 5.78
CA LEU A 384 -8.04 5.82 6.28
C LEU A 384 -7.43 7.09 5.65
N GLY A 385 -8.11 7.71 4.68
CA GLY A 385 -7.70 8.90 3.94
C GLY A 385 -6.67 8.57 2.87
N ALA A 386 -5.45 8.27 3.25
CA ALA A 386 -4.38 7.88 2.35
C ALA A 386 -3.69 6.62 2.88
N GLU A 387 -2.99 5.90 2.00
CA GLU A 387 -2.23 4.71 2.37
C GLU A 387 -0.79 4.78 1.85
N ILE A 388 0.14 4.29 2.65
CA ILE A 388 1.53 4.12 2.21
C ILE A 388 1.74 2.84 1.40
N GLY A 389 0.80 1.91 1.51
CA GLY A 389 0.77 0.61 0.86
C GLY A 389 -0.22 -0.32 1.51
N ILE A 390 -0.20 -1.59 1.10
CA ILE A 390 -1.02 -2.65 1.67
C ILE A 390 -0.07 -3.69 2.27
N SER A 391 -0.46 -4.29 3.39
CA SER A 391 0.30 -5.36 4.05
C SER A 391 -0.52 -6.64 4.09
N THR A 392 0.10 -7.75 3.74
CA THR A 392 -0.46 -9.09 3.94
C THR A 392 0.15 -9.79 5.16
N ASP A 393 1.11 -9.16 5.84
CA ASP A 393 1.73 -9.69 7.05
C ASP A 393 0.73 -9.70 8.22
N LYS A 394 0.95 -10.62 9.17
CA LYS A 394 0.08 -10.78 10.36
C LYS A 394 0.61 -10.04 11.58
N ILE A 395 1.89 -9.73 11.57
CA ILE A 395 2.55 -9.01 12.67
C ILE A 395 2.53 -7.52 12.34
N HIS A 396 2.10 -6.72 13.30
CA HIS A 396 1.89 -5.29 13.30
C HIS A 396 0.61 -4.89 12.54
N VAL A 397 0.68 -4.44 11.26
CA VAL A 397 -0.47 -3.96 10.49
C VAL A 397 -0.79 -4.91 9.34
N ARG A 398 -2.08 -5.08 9.04
CA ARG A 398 -2.58 -5.91 7.94
C ARG A 398 -3.65 -5.15 7.16
N GLY A 399 -3.67 -5.29 5.84
CA GLY A 399 -4.54 -4.51 4.94
C GLY A 399 -3.93 -3.17 4.52
N PRO A 400 -4.75 -2.21 4.05
CA PRO A 400 -4.30 -0.87 3.72
C PRO A 400 -3.66 -0.16 4.92
N VAL A 401 -2.49 0.45 4.71
CA VAL A 401 -1.66 1.03 5.78
C VAL A 401 -1.78 2.55 5.75
N GLY A 402 -2.71 3.08 6.51
CA GLY A 402 -2.90 4.50 6.76
C GLY A 402 -2.10 5.00 7.97
N LEU A 403 -2.52 6.14 8.54
CA LEU A 403 -1.82 6.80 9.65
C LEU A 403 -1.61 5.90 10.87
N GLU A 404 -2.65 5.20 11.30
CA GLU A 404 -2.56 4.31 12.48
C GLU A 404 -1.59 3.16 12.26
N GLY A 405 -1.54 2.62 11.03
CA GLY A 405 -0.59 1.56 10.66
C GLY A 405 0.88 1.99 10.72
N LEU A 406 1.16 3.29 10.74
CA LEU A 406 2.49 3.86 10.93
C LEU A 406 2.80 4.19 12.41
N THR A 407 2.00 3.66 13.33
CA THR A 407 2.14 3.87 14.78
C THR A 407 2.14 2.53 15.51
N SER A 408 2.52 2.56 16.78
CA SER A 408 2.41 1.46 17.72
C SER A 408 1.76 1.94 19.01
N GLN A 409 1.52 1.04 19.94
CA GLN A 409 0.97 1.38 21.25
C GLN A 409 1.96 0.98 22.34
N LYS A 410 2.22 1.90 23.30
CA LYS A 410 2.95 1.59 24.54
C LYS A 410 1.98 1.52 25.72
N TRP A 411 2.30 0.72 26.70
CA TRP A 411 1.58 0.70 27.97
C TRP A 411 1.89 1.97 28.77
N ILE A 412 0.85 2.55 29.36
CA ILE A 412 0.95 3.64 30.34
C ILE A 412 0.30 3.22 31.64
N VAL A 413 0.93 3.59 32.74
CA VAL A 413 0.47 3.23 34.09
C VAL A 413 0.41 4.51 34.91
N PHE A 414 -0.73 4.78 35.49
CA PHE A 414 -0.92 5.86 36.48
C PHE A 414 -1.09 5.22 37.87
N GLY A 415 -0.32 5.72 38.83
CA GLY A 415 -0.36 5.25 40.21
C GLY A 415 -0.26 6.41 41.19
N HIS A 416 -0.43 6.10 42.44
CA HIS A 416 -0.36 7.04 43.59
C HIS A 416 0.71 6.59 44.59
N GLY A 417 1.68 5.76 44.16
CA GLY A 417 2.74 5.20 45.03
C GLY A 417 2.59 3.71 45.33
N GLU A 418 1.75 3.00 44.55
CA GLU A 418 1.56 1.57 44.67
C GLU A 418 2.88 0.84 44.44
N ILE A 419 3.13 -0.15 45.30
CA ILE A 419 4.28 -1.07 45.24
C ILE A 419 3.78 -2.51 45.12
N ARG A 420 4.64 -3.37 44.58
CA ARG A 420 4.34 -4.79 44.36
C ARG A 420 5.04 -5.62 45.45
#